data_3c71c893df6e514c26a28a20dc93afd1
#
_entry.id   3c71c893df6e514c26a28a20dc93afd1
#
_cell.length_a   1.000
_cell.length_b   1.000
_cell.length_c   1.000
_cell.angle_alpha   90.00
_cell.angle_beta   90.00
_cell.angle_gamma   90.00
#
_symmetry.space_group_name_H-M   'P 1'
#
loop_
_entity.id
_entity.type
_entity.pdbx_description
1 polymer ?
#
loop_
_entity_poly.entity_id
_entity_poly.type
_entity_poly.pdbx_seq_one_letter_code
_entity_poly.pdbx_strand_id
1 'polypeptide(L)'
;GACWAVVGEKHRPMLFGVYPYEEHWRLILALIIYLSVVAATLTPAFWNIKILIPLWIGNLAATLTLMWGGVLGLSPIDTSQWGGLPLTMVLFTGTVVFGSPISVLLALGRRSHLPGVKSVCVVFIESLRGVPLITILFVAVNVFPLFLPEGLEFDKLIRVMAGMAIFFACYQAEVIRGGLQAIPRGQIEAAEALGLSYWQLMSRIVLPQALRICL
;
A
#
# COMPACT_ATOMS: atom_id res chain seq x y z
N GLY A 1 15.97 -7.26 -35.35
CA GLY A 1 16.03 -6.16 -34.38
C GLY A 1 14.73 -6.00 -33.64
N ALA A 2 14.77 -5.60 -32.37
CA ALA A 2 13.58 -5.35 -31.56
C ALA A 2 12.71 -4.30 -32.26
N CYS A 3 11.44 -4.63 -32.54
CA CYS A 3 10.56 -3.75 -33.27
C CYS A 3 9.89 -2.78 -32.28
N TRP A 4 10.40 -1.57 -32.16
CA TRP A 4 9.81 -0.49 -31.34
C TRP A 4 8.42 -0.05 -31.82
N ALA A 5 8.00 -0.49 -33.03
CA ALA A 5 6.64 -0.23 -33.54
C ALA A 5 5.55 -0.77 -32.62
N VAL A 6 5.81 -1.85 -31.87
CA VAL A 6 4.89 -2.40 -30.87
C VAL A 6 4.58 -1.37 -29.77
N VAL A 7 5.57 -0.60 -29.35
CA VAL A 7 5.38 0.45 -28.34
C VAL A 7 4.47 1.55 -28.89
N GLY A 8 4.67 1.96 -30.15
CA GLY A 8 3.83 2.96 -30.82
C GLY A 8 2.37 2.53 -30.93
N GLU A 9 2.11 1.25 -31.22
CA GLU A 9 0.73 0.73 -31.39
C GLU A 9 0.07 0.31 -30.06
N LYS A 10 0.86 -0.19 -29.09
CA LYS A 10 0.35 -0.79 -27.84
C LYS A 10 0.49 0.14 -26.62
N HIS A 11 1.02 1.36 -26.77
CA HIS A 11 1.19 2.27 -25.62
C HIS A 11 -0.14 2.58 -24.92
N ARG A 12 -1.25 2.68 -25.65
CA ARG A 12 -2.56 3.00 -25.08
C ARG A 12 -3.07 1.92 -24.14
N PRO A 13 -3.21 0.65 -24.54
CA PRO A 13 -3.63 -0.41 -23.60
C PRO A 13 -2.65 -0.59 -22.45
N MET A 14 -1.36 -0.30 -22.62
CA MET A 14 -0.38 -0.34 -21.53
C MET A 14 -0.59 0.81 -20.52
N LEU A 15 -0.85 2.03 -21.00
CA LEU A 15 -1.00 3.21 -20.15
C LEU A 15 -2.41 3.35 -19.57
N PHE A 16 -3.44 2.99 -20.34
CA PHE A 16 -4.84 3.28 -19.98
C PHE A 16 -5.70 2.01 -19.82
N GLY A 17 -5.17 0.83 -20.16
CA GLY A 17 -5.91 -0.42 -20.05
C GLY A 17 -7.13 -0.45 -20.96
N VAL A 18 -8.27 -0.82 -20.39
CA VAL A 18 -9.58 -0.90 -21.08
C VAL A 18 -10.47 0.33 -20.85
N TYR A 19 -9.93 1.38 -20.30
CA TYR A 19 -10.66 2.61 -20.01
C TYR A 19 -11.22 3.25 -21.30
N PRO A 20 -12.45 3.86 -21.28
CA PRO A 20 -13.07 4.46 -22.48
C PRO A 20 -12.18 5.47 -23.16
N TYR A 21 -12.07 5.36 -24.48
CA TYR A 21 -11.15 6.15 -25.29
C TYR A 21 -11.36 7.68 -25.17
N GLU A 22 -12.62 8.09 -25.19
CA GLU A 22 -12.99 9.52 -25.12
C GLU A 22 -12.64 10.15 -23.77
N GLU A 23 -12.42 9.33 -22.74
CA GLU A 23 -12.16 9.77 -21.39
C GLU A 23 -10.69 9.58 -20.95
N HIS A 24 -9.79 9.23 -21.88
CA HIS A 24 -8.36 9.05 -21.57
C HIS A 24 -7.71 10.33 -21.01
N TRP A 25 -8.23 11.52 -21.34
CA TRP A 25 -7.76 12.78 -20.79
C TRP A 25 -7.80 12.82 -19.25
N ARG A 26 -8.79 12.16 -18.63
CA ARG A 26 -8.90 12.06 -17.17
C ARG A 26 -7.74 11.27 -16.59
N LEU A 27 -7.38 10.15 -17.21
CA LEU A 27 -6.26 9.32 -16.77
C LEU A 27 -4.93 10.05 -16.93
N ILE A 28 -4.77 10.82 -18.02
CA ILE A 28 -3.59 11.66 -18.24
C ILE A 28 -3.50 12.71 -17.14
N LEU A 29 -4.59 13.40 -16.83
CA LEU A 29 -4.63 14.39 -15.77
C LEU A 29 -4.32 13.76 -14.39
N ALA A 30 -4.92 12.61 -14.08
CA ALA A 30 -4.64 11.88 -12.87
C ALA A 30 -3.16 11.48 -12.74
N LEU A 31 -2.54 11.02 -13.83
CA LEU A 31 -1.11 10.70 -13.88
C LEU A 31 -0.24 11.94 -13.66
N ILE A 32 -0.56 13.08 -14.29
CA ILE A 32 0.17 14.33 -14.10
C ILE A 32 0.11 14.77 -12.64
N ILE A 33 -1.07 14.74 -12.02
CA ILE A 33 -1.26 15.08 -10.61
C ILE A 33 -0.44 14.12 -9.75
N TYR A 34 -0.54 12.83 -10.00
CA TYR A 34 0.18 11.82 -9.22
C TYR A 34 1.71 12.01 -9.32
N LEU A 35 2.24 12.15 -10.52
CA LEU A 35 3.67 12.34 -10.74
C LEU A 35 4.19 13.67 -10.14
N SER A 36 3.38 14.75 -10.17
CA SER A 36 3.74 16.01 -9.50
C SER A 36 3.82 15.86 -7.99
N VAL A 37 2.92 15.08 -7.37
CA VAL A 37 2.97 14.79 -5.93
C VAL A 37 4.17 13.91 -5.57
N VAL A 38 4.50 12.93 -6.41
CA VAL A 38 5.73 12.14 -6.26
C VAL A 38 6.96 13.04 -6.35
N ALA A 39 7.04 13.91 -7.35
CA ALA A 39 8.14 14.86 -7.50
C ALA A 39 8.26 15.81 -6.31
N ALA A 40 7.13 16.32 -5.80
CA ALA A 40 7.10 17.12 -4.58
C ALA A 40 7.62 16.33 -3.37
N THR A 41 7.23 15.06 -3.24
CA THR A 41 7.70 14.18 -2.16
C THR A 41 9.22 13.94 -2.20
N LEU A 42 9.82 13.94 -3.40
CA LEU A 42 11.27 13.80 -3.57
C LEU A 42 12.03 15.10 -3.27
N THR A 43 11.34 16.24 -3.17
CA THR A 43 11.95 17.56 -2.96
C THR A 43 12.01 17.88 -1.46
N PRO A 44 13.20 18.12 -0.86
CA PRO A 44 13.35 18.38 0.58
C PRO A 44 12.51 19.55 1.12
N ALA A 45 12.22 20.56 0.27
CA ALA A 45 11.40 21.71 0.65
C ALA A 45 9.98 21.33 1.12
N PHE A 46 9.45 20.18 0.67
CA PHE A 46 8.10 19.68 1.02
C PHE A 46 8.12 18.64 2.16
N TRP A 47 9.27 18.32 2.75
CA TRP A 47 9.38 17.31 3.81
C TRP A 47 8.80 17.78 5.16
N ASN A 48 7.58 18.25 5.11
CA ASN A 48 6.79 18.56 6.28
C ASN A 48 5.52 17.68 6.26
N ILE A 49 5.32 16.90 7.32
CA ILE A 49 4.17 15.99 7.44
C ILE A 49 2.83 16.72 7.29
N LYS A 50 2.76 17.98 7.73
CA LYS A 50 1.55 18.84 7.59
C LYS A 50 1.27 19.23 6.13
N ILE A 51 2.25 19.11 5.25
CA ILE A 51 2.12 19.37 3.81
C ILE A 51 1.93 18.05 3.07
N LEU A 52 2.75 17.05 3.36
CA LEU A 52 2.74 15.78 2.64
C LEU A 52 1.44 14.99 2.83
N ILE A 53 0.90 14.93 4.05
CA ILE A 53 -0.34 14.18 4.29
C ILE A 53 -1.52 14.75 3.48
N PRO A 54 -1.86 16.06 3.57
CA PRO A 54 -2.94 16.63 2.75
C PRO A 54 -2.67 16.51 1.24
N LEU A 55 -1.41 16.63 0.82
CA LEU A 55 -1.02 16.50 -0.57
C LEU A 55 -1.33 15.08 -1.12
N TRP A 56 -0.98 14.02 -0.38
CA TRP A 56 -1.27 12.65 -0.76
C TRP A 56 -2.76 12.31 -0.66
N ILE A 57 -3.46 12.80 0.36
CA ILE A 57 -4.92 12.64 0.47
C ILE A 57 -5.62 13.34 -0.71
N GLY A 58 -5.24 14.58 -1.02
CA GLY A 58 -5.77 15.33 -2.16
C GLY A 58 -5.49 14.65 -3.49
N ASN A 59 -4.28 14.12 -3.68
CA ASN A 59 -3.90 13.34 -4.86
C ASN A 59 -4.79 12.09 -5.03
N LEU A 60 -4.94 11.31 -3.96
CA LEU A 60 -5.76 10.10 -3.99
C LEU A 60 -7.23 10.44 -4.27
N ALA A 61 -7.78 11.46 -3.58
CA ALA A 61 -9.14 11.92 -3.82
C ALA A 61 -9.33 12.41 -5.26
N ALA A 62 -8.42 13.22 -5.80
CA ALA A 62 -8.48 13.72 -7.17
C ALA A 62 -8.39 12.57 -8.19
N THR A 63 -7.45 11.63 -8.00
CA THR A 63 -7.29 10.47 -8.88
C THR A 63 -8.54 9.60 -8.89
N LEU A 64 -9.09 9.27 -7.71
CA LEU A 64 -10.32 8.48 -7.61
C LEU A 64 -11.52 9.20 -8.24
N THR A 65 -11.66 10.51 -8.01
CA THR A 65 -12.74 11.32 -8.59
C THR A 65 -12.65 11.35 -10.12
N LEU A 66 -11.46 11.54 -10.68
CA LEU A 66 -11.23 11.53 -12.12
C LEU A 66 -11.51 10.16 -12.74
N MET A 67 -11.10 9.09 -12.09
CA MET A 67 -11.29 7.72 -12.59
C MET A 67 -12.74 7.24 -12.46
N TRP A 68 -13.42 7.55 -11.36
CA TRP A 68 -14.81 7.11 -11.16
C TRP A 68 -15.79 8.00 -11.94
N GLY A 69 -15.60 9.31 -11.91
CA GLY A 69 -16.59 10.26 -12.45
C GLY A 69 -17.82 10.36 -11.54
N GLY A 70 -18.99 10.62 -12.16
CA GLY A 70 -20.27 10.77 -11.46
C GLY A 70 -20.43 12.08 -10.67
N VAL A 71 -19.39 12.91 -10.61
CA VAL A 71 -19.36 14.23 -9.97
C VAL A 71 -18.75 15.26 -10.93
N LEU A 72 -18.99 16.53 -10.69
CA LEU A 72 -18.45 17.64 -11.53
C LEU A 72 -18.81 17.55 -13.02
N GLY A 73 -19.94 16.90 -13.35
CA GLY A 73 -20.35 16.70 -14.75
C GLY A 73 -19.59 15.61 -15.51
N LEU A 74 -18.77 14.81 -14.80
CA LEU A 74 -18.04 13.70 -15.39
C LEU A 74 -18.95 12.48 -15.52
N SER A 75 -18.90 11.76 -16.64
CA SER A 75 -19.61 10.49 -16.82
C SER A 75 -19.11 9.44 -15.83
N PRO A 76 -19.99 8.68 -15.15
CA PRO A 76 -19.56 7.60 -14.27
C PRO A 76 -18.94 6.45 -15.07
N ILE A 77 -17.81 5.93 -14.61
CA ILE A 77 -17.12 4.81 -15.24
C ILE A 77 -16.96 3.70 -14.21
N ASP A 78 -17.45 2.52 -14.58
CA ASP A 78 -17.40 1.34 -13.71
C ASP A 78 -15.97 0.88 -13.45
N THR A 79 -15.73 0.37 -12.24
CA THR A 79 -14.41 -0.12 -11.80
C THR A 79 -13.89 -1.29 -12.64
N SER A 80 -14.78 -2.03 -13.31
CA SER A 80 -14.40 -3.10 -14.24
C SER A 80 -13.67 -2.61 -15.50
N GLN A 81 -13.84 -1.33 -15.83
CA GLN A 81 -13.17 -0.66 -16.95
C GLN A 81 -11.86 0.04 -16.54
N TRP A 82 -11.54 0.05 -15.25
CA TRP A 82 -10.31 0.64 -14.77
C TRP A 82 -9.12 -0.22 -15.14
N GLY A 83 -8.05 0.42 -15.60
CA GLY A 83 -6.85 -0.30 -16.00
C GLY A 83 -5.63 0.61 -16.18
N GLY A 84 -4.56 -0.01 -16.64
CA GLY A 84 -3.32 0.68 -16.98
C GLY A 84 -2.57 1.26 -15.78
N LEU A 85 -1.74 2.25 -16.07
CA LEU A 85 -0.84 2.86 -15.10
C LEU A 85 -1.57 3.58 -13.95
N PRO A 86 -2.66 4.36 -14.16
CA PRO A 86 -3.37 5.01 -13.06
C PRO A 86 -3.93 4.03 -12.04
N LEU A 87 -4.53 2.93 -12.50
CA LEU A 87 -5.00 1.88 -11.59
C LEU A 87 -3.85 1.27 -10.78
N THR A 88 -2.71 1.01 -11.44
CA THR A 88 -1.52 0.50 -10.75
C THR A 88 -1.05 1.46 -9.65
N MET A 89 -1.06 2.77 -9.90
CA MET A 89 -0.69 3.79 -8.92
C MET A 89 -1.66 3.84 -7.73
N VAL A 90 -2.96 3.73 -7.99
CA VAL A 90 -3.98 3.67 -6.92
C VAL A 90 -3.79 2.42 -6.06
N LEU A 91 -3.65 1.25 -6.69
CA LEU A 91 -3.43 -0.01 -5.98
C LEU A 91 -2.13 -0.01 -5.19
N PHE A 92 -1.05 0.53 -5.76
CA PHE A 92 0.23 0.66 -5.07
C PHE A 92 0.11 1.57 -3.83
N THR A 93 -0.47 2.76 -4.00
CA THR A 93 -0.66 3.70 -2.88
C THR A 93 -1.53 3.10 -1.79
N GLY A 94 -2.67 2.50 -2.16
CA GLY A 94 -3.54 1.82 -1.22
C GLY A 94 -2.84 0.67 -0.49
N THR A 95 -2.06 -0.14 -1.21
CA THR A 95 -1.26 -1.23 -0.63
C THR A 95 -0.30 -0.71 0.43
N VAL A 96 0.43 0.36 0.15
CA VAL A 96 1.37 0.96 1.10
C VAL A 96 0.64 1.58 2.29
N VAL A 97 -0.41 2.35 2.05
CA VAL A 97 -1.17 3.04 3.11
C VAL A 97 -1.81 2.05 4.08
N PHE A 98 -2.47 1.01 3.58
CA PHE A 98 -3.13 0.02 4.42
C PHE A 98 -2.18 -1.06 4.94
N GLY A 99 -1.20 -1.46 4.15
CA GLY A 99 -0.25 -2.51 4.52
C GLY A 99 0.79 -2.06 5.56
N SER A 100 1.22 -0.78 5.53
CA SER A 100 2.25 -0.31 6.47
C SER A 100 1.85 -0.39 7.94
N PRO A 101 0.65 0.04 8.38
CA PRO A 101 0.22 -0.14 9.76
C PRO A 101 0.17 -1.61 10.18
N ILE A 102 -0.35 -2.47 9.29
CA ILE A 102 -0.44 -3.92 9.53
C ILE A 102 0.97 -4.50 9.68
N SER A 103 1.93 -4.07 8.86
CA SER A 103 3.31 -4.54 8.92
C SER A 103 3.98 -4.23 10.26
N VAL A 104 3.75 -3.04 10.80
CA VAL A 104 4.25 -2.65 12.14
C VAL A 104 3.65 -3.54 13.22
N LEU A 105 2.33 -3.76 13.18
CA LEU A 105 1.64 -4.62 14.15
C LEU A 105 2.16 -6.06 14.08
N LEU A 106 2.33 -6.62 12.89
CA LEU A 106 2.88 -7.96 12.68
C LEU A 106 4.32 -8.07 13.18
N ALA A 107 5.17 -7.07 12.90
CA ALA A 107 6.56 -7.05 13.36
C ALA A 107 6.67 -7.00 14.90
N LEU A 108 5.84 -6.19 15.54
CA LEU A 108 5.76 -6.11 17.01
C LEU A 108 5.17 -7.39 17.60
N GLY A 109 4.10 -7.93 16.99
CA GLY A 109 3.47 -9.17 17.42
C GLY A 109 4.44 -10.36 17.36
N ARG A 110 5.27 -10.46 16.30
CA ARG A 110 6.32 -11.49 16.19
C ARG A 110 7.38 -11.38 17.28
N ARG A 111 7.59 -10.21 17.88
CA ARG A 111 8.51 -9.97 19.00
C ARG A 111 7.83 -10.02 20.38
N SER A 112 6.55 -10.27 20.44
CA SER A 112 5.79 -10.33 21.68
C SER A 112 6.32 -11.41 22.63
N HIS A 113 6.29 -11.11 23.91
CA HIS A 113 6.57 -12.09 24.97
C HIS A 113 5.41 -13.08 25.18
N LEU A 114 4.23 -12.79 24.64
CA LEU A 114 3.06 -13.68 24.69
C LEU A 114 3.20 -14.77 23.62
N PRO A 115 3.38 -16.05 24.00
CA PRO A 115 3.68 -17.11 23.04
C PRO A 115 2.57 -17.31 22.00
N GLY A 116 1.29 -17.14 22.39
CA GLY A 116 0.17 -17.24 21.48
C GLY A 116 0.21 -16.16 20.38
N VAL A 117 0.40 -14.89 20.76
CA VAL A 117 0.50 -13.77 19.81
C VAL A 117 1.68 -13.96 18.86
N LYS A 118 2.84 -14.33 19.42
CA LYS A 118 4.04 -14.60 18.62
C LYS A 118 3.80 -15.71 17.61
N SER A 119 3.24 -16.85 18.04
CA SER A 119 3.00 -18.00 17.16
C SER A 119 2.03 -17.65 16.02
N VAL A 120 0.92 -16.96 16.31
CA VAL A 120 -0.04 -16.52 15.31
C VAL A 120 0.62 -15.61 14.27
N CYS A 121 1.38 -14.60 14.72
CA CYS A 121 2.08 -13.70 13.81
C CYS A 121 3.13 -14.42 12.97
N VAL A 122 3.89 -15.36 13.55
CA VAL A 122 4.89 -16.13 12.82
C VAL A 122 4.23 -16.99 11.75
N VAL A 123 3.22 -17.78 12.11
CA VAL A 123 2.51 -18.66 11.17
C VAL A 123 1.89 -17.84 10.03
N PHE A 124 1.24 -16.73 10.37
CA PHE A 124 0.61 -15.85 9.38
C PHE A 124 1.64 -15.28 8.39
N ILE A 125 2.73 -14.72 8.89
CA ILE A 125 3.79 -14.13 8.05
C ILE A 125 4.42 -15.21 7.16
N GLU A 126 4.84 -16.34 7.72
CA GLU A 126 5.53 -17.39 6.96
C GLU A 126 4.61 -18.05 5.93
N SER A 127 3.33 -18.27 6.27
CA SER A 127 2.36 -18.84 5.33
C SER A 127 2.16 -17.95 4.11
N LEU A 128 1.97 -16.63 4.31
CA LEU A 128 1.71 -15.71 3.21
C LEU A 128 2.96 -15.41 2.38
N ARG A 129 4.14 -15.42 3.00
CA ARG A 129 5.41 -15.25 2.27
C ARG A 129 5.82 -16.50 1.49
N GLY A 130 5.33 -17.67 1.88
CA GLY A 130 5.54 -18.92 1.17
C GLY A 130 4.67 -19.09 -0.10
N VAL A 131 3.67 -18.23 -0.29
CA VAL A 131 2.74 -18.31 -1.42
C VAL A 131 3.02 -17.20 -2.43
N PRO A 132 3.03 -17.47 -3.76
CA PRO A 132 3.15 -16.41 -4.77
C PRO A 132 2.00 -15.40 -4.69
N LEU A 133 2.30 -14.11 -4.92
CA LEU A 133 1.30 -13.04 -4.91
C LEU A 133 0.10 -13.35 -5.82
N ILE A 134 0.35 -13.93 -7.00
CA ILE A 134 -0.73 -14.26 -7.95
C ILE A 134 -1.76 -15.21 -7.35
N THR A 135 -1.34 -16.17 -6.53
CA THR A 135 -2.23 -17.10 -5.83
C THR A 135 -3.09 -16.36 -4.80
N ILE A 136 -2.51 -15.41 -4.06
CA ILE A 136 -3.24 -14.60 -3.08
C ILE A 136 -4.29 -13.73 -3.79
N LEU A 137 -3.92 -13.13 -4.93
CA LEU A 137 -4.86 -12.35 -5.74
C LEU A 137 -5.99 -13.22 -6.32
N PHE A 138 -5.66 -14.43 -6.77
CA PHE A 138 -6.66 -15.38 -7.25
C PHE A 138 -7.65 -15.75 -6.13
N VAL A 139 -7.17 -16.05 -4.93
CA VAL A 139 -8.01 -16.34 -3.77
C VAL A 139 -8.88 -15.13 -3.41
N ALA A 140 -8.29 -13.92 -3.35
CA ALA A 140 -9.03 -12.70 -3.02
C ALA A 140 -10.15 -12.39 -4.02
N VAL A 141 -9.92 -12.65 -5.31
CA VAL A 141 -10.89 -12.34 -6.36
C VAL A 141 -11.95 -13.43 -6.54
N ASN A 142 -11.55 -14.71 -6.53
CA ASN A 142 -12.40 -15.81 -6.94
C ASN A 142 -12.88 -16.70 -5.78
N VAL A 143 -12.04 -16.91 -4.77
CA VAL A 143 -12.37 -17.84 -3.67
C VAL A 143 -13.03 -17.11 -2.50
N PHE A 144 -12.51 -15.95 -2.11
CA PHE A 144 -13.04 -15.17 -0.98
C PHE A 144 -14.56 -14.87 -1.10
N PRO A 145 -15.11 -14.47 -2.28
CA PRO A 145 -16.55 -14.22 -2.42
C PRO A 145 -17.44 -15.41 -2.07
N LEU A 146 -16.93 -16.65 -2.24
CA LEU A 146 -17.70 -17.85 -1.94
C LEU A 146 -18.00 -18.05 -0.44
N PHE A 147 -17.23 -17.36 0.42
CA PHE A 147 -17.41 -17.40 1.87
C PHE A 147 -18.25 -16.24 2.41
N LEU A 148 -18.67 -15.30 1.53
CA LEU A 148 -19.49 -14.17 1.95
C LEU A 148 -20.97 -14.58 2.05
N PRO A 149 -21.72 -14.03 3.03
CA PRO A 149 -23.15 -14.19 3.09
C PRO A 149 -23.85 -13.66 1.83
N GLU A 150 -25.01 -14.21 1.49
CA GLU A 150 -25.83 -13.72 0.38
C GLU A 150 -26.14 -12.22 0.55
N GLY A 151 -25.94 -11.46 -0.52
CA GLY A 151 -26.18 -10.00 -0.55
C GLY A 151 -25.02 -9.13 -0.06
N LEU A 152 -23.89 -9.71 0.40
CA LEU A 152 -22.68 -8.96 0.75
C LEU A 152 -21.64 -9.13 -0.35
N GLU A 153 -21.52 -8.11 -1.20
CA GLU A 153 -20.53 -8.10 -2.28
C GLU A 153 -19.53 -6.97 -2.06
N PHE A 154 -18.24 -7.28 -2.14
CA PHE A 154 -17.19 -6.29 -2.19
C PHE A 154 -16.70 -6.12 -3.63
N ASP A 155 -16.47 -4.87 -4.03
CA ASP A 155 -15.88 -4.57 -5.33
C ASP A 155 -14.56 -5.35 -5.53
N LYS A 156 -14.31 -5.79 -6.77
CA LYS A 156 -13.13 -6.56 -7.14
C LYS A 156 -11.83 -5.84 -6.77
N LEU A 157 -11.77 -4.51 -6.97
CA LEU A 157 -10.57 -3.72 -6.68
C LEU A 157 -10.27 -3.65 -5.18
N ILE A 158 -11.32 -3.57 -4.34
CA ILE A 158 -11.17 -3.59 -2.88
C ILE A 158 -10.56 -4.93 -2.44
N ARG A 159 -11.05 -6.04 -2.99
CA ARG A 159 -10.53 -7.38 -2.69
C ARG A 159 -9.08 -7.54 -3.13
N VAL A 160 -8.75 -7.09 -4.34
CA VAL A 160 -7.37 -7.08 -4.85
C VAL A 160 -6.47 -6.24 -3.95
N MET A 161 -6.88 -5.03 -3.61
CA MET A 161 -6.11 -4.12 -2.75
C MET A 161 -5.89 -4.70 -1.35
N ALA A 162 -6.90 -5.33 -0.76
CA ALA A 162 -6.76 -6.01 0.52
C ALA A 162 -5.76 -7.17 0.46
N GLY A 163 -5.82 -8.01 -0.58
CA GLY A 163 -4.86 -9.10 -0.81
C GLY A 163 -3.42 -8.58 -0.96
N MET A 164 -3.24 -7.52 -1.75
CA MET A 164 -1.93 -6.86 -1.93
C MET A 164 -1.42 -6.24 -0.63
N ALA A 165 -2.29 -5.56 0.13
CA ALA A 165 -1.90 -4.94 1.40
C ALA A 165 -1.46 -5.96 2.45
N ILE A 166 -2.16 -7.08 2.56
CA ILE A 166 -1.80 -8.18 3.46
C ILE A 166 -0.49 -8.83 3.05
N PHE A 167 -0.31 -9.10 1.76
CA PHE A 167 0.94 -9.65 1.23
C PHE A 167 2.12 -8.71 1.49
N PHE A 168 1.99 -7.44 1.13
CA PHE A 168 3.00 -6.41 1.39
C PHE A 168 3.32 -6.31 2.88
N ALA A 169 2.30 -6.34 3.75
CA ALA A 169 2.48 -6.24 5.19
C ALA A 169 3.36 -7.37 5.76
N CYS A 170 3.23 -8.59 5.25
CA CYS A 170 4.04 -9.73 5.69
C CYS A 170 5.52 -9.57 5.32
N TYR A 171 5.81 -9.09 4.10
CA TYR A 171 7.19 -8.82 3.68
C TYR A 171 7.78 -7.64 4.44
N GLN A 172 7.04 -6.55 4.54
CA GLN A 172 7.48 -5.34 5.24
C GLN A 172 7.66 -5.58 6.75
N ALA A 173 6.87 -6.47 7.36
CA ALA A 173 7.03 -6.86 8.77
C ALA A 173 8.42 -7.47 9.05
N GLU A 174 8.95 -8.26 8.11
CA GLU A 174 10.30 -8.82 8.25
C GLU A 174 11.39 -7.76 8.10
N VAL A 175 11.21 -6.81 7.19
CA VAL A 175 12.13 -5.67 7.04
C VAL A 175 12.14 -4.85 8.35
N ILE A 176 10.96 -4.51 8.88
CA ILE A 176 10.83 -3.79 10.16
C ILE A 176 11.44 -4.59 11.31
N ARG A 177 11.23 -5.91 11.36
CA ARG A 177 11.84 -6.78 12.37
C ARG A 177 13.37 -6.71 12.32
N GLY A 178 13.95 -6.70 11.12
CA GLY A 178 15.39 -6.48 10.93
C GLY A 178 15.86 -5.13 11.48
N GLY A 179 15.16 -4.05 11.17
CA GLY A 179 15.43 -2.73 11.71
C GLY A 179 15.32 -2.66 13.23
N LEU A 180 14.28 -3.31 13.81
CA LEU A 180 14.12 -3.40 15.27
C LEU A 180 15.24 -4.16 15.96
N GLN A 181 15.87 -5.14 15.29
CA GLN A 181 17.00 -5.89 15.82
C GLN A 181 18.31 -5.11 15.77
N ALA A 182 18.44 -4.15 14.86
CA ALA A 182 19.60 -3.31 14.70
C ALA A 182 19.72 -2.20 15.76
N ILE A 183 18.66 -1.95 16.55
CA ILE A 183 18.69 -0.95 17.61
C ILE A 183 19.57 -1.42 18.77
N PRO A 184 20.56 -0.61 19.19
CA PRO A 184 21.43 -0.94 20.32
C PRO A 184 20.63 -1.12 21.63
N ARG A 185 20.94 -2.16 22.40
CA ARG A 185 20.26 -2.45 23.67
C ARG A 185 20.31 -1.28 24.66
N GLY A 186 21.41 -0.54 24.71
CA GLY A 186 21.56 0.62 25.57
C GLY A 186 20.51 1.71 25.35
N GLN A 187 19.93 1.84 24.14
CA GLN A 187 18.80 2.75 23.88
C GLN A 187 17.53 2.30 24.60
N ILE A 188 17.30 1.00 24.66
CA ILE A 188 16.15 0.40 25.35
C ILE A 188 16.33 0.53 26.86
N GLU A 189 17.50 0.13 27.38
CA GLU A 189 17.84 0.20 28.80
C GLU A 189 17.81 1.64 29.34
N ALA A 190 18.32 2.61 28.58
CA ALA A 190 18.26 4.03 28.97
C ALA A 190 16.83 4.55 29.04
N ALA A 191 15.99 4.15 28.09
CA ALA A 191 14.58 4.54 28.08
C ALA A 191 13.78 3.92 29.24
N GLU A 192 14.07 2.64 29.57
CA GLU A 192 13.49 1.95 30.71
C GLU A 192 13.93 2.59 32.05
N ALA A 193 15.20 2.97 32.15
CA ALA A 193 15.73 3.71 33.32
C ALA A 193 15.05 5.08 33.52
N LEU A 194 14.57 5.70 32.45
CA LEU A 194 13.76 6.94 32.48
C LEU A 194 12.27 6.69 32.80
N GLY A 195 11.87 5.43 33.05
CA GLY A 195 10.50 5.05 33.38
C GLY A 195 9.51 5.11 32.21
N LEU A 196 9.99 5.07 30.96
CA LEU A 196 9.10 5.04 29.79
C LEU A 196 8.33 3.72 29.72
N SER A 197 7.01 3.82 29.50
CA SER A 197 6.20 2.64 29.22
C SER A 197 6.58 2.00 27.88
N TYR A 198 6.24 0.72 27.68
CA TYR A 198 6.52 0.00 26.43
C TYR A 198 6.06 0.77 25.18
N TRP A 199 4.85 1.32 25.19
CA TRP A 199 4.33 2.07 24.06
C TRP A 199 5.05 3.40 23.82
N GLN A 200 5.47 4.08 24.88
CA GLN A 200 6.29 5.30 24.78
C GLN A 200 7.69 4.98 24.24
N LEU A 201 8.32 3.92 24.73
CA LEU A 201 9.59 3.43 24.25
C LEU A 201 9.49 3.09 22.75
N MET A 202 8.50 2.26 22.35
CA MET A 202 8.33 1.86 20.96
C MET A 202 8.04 3.05 20.05
N SER A 203 7.05 3.90 20.37
CA SER A 203 6.59 4.96 19.48
C SER A 203 7.56 6.15 19.38
N ARG A 204 8.29 6.48 20.44
CA ARG A 204 9.15 7.68 20.47
C ARG A 204 10.60 7.41 20.18
N ILE A 205 11.11 6.20 20.48
CA ILE A 205 12.53 5.88 20.39
C ILE A 205 12.81 4.77 19.38
N VAL A 206 12.23 3.58 19.58
CA VAL A 206 12.62 2.38 18.84
C VAL A 206 12.10 2.37 17.41
N LEU A 207 10.78 2.55 17.20
CA LEU A 207 10.19 2.51 15.87
C LEU A 207 10.71 3.61 14.93
N PRO A 208 10.84 4.88 15.34
CA PRO A 208 11.38 5.91 14.44
C PRO A 208 12.81 5.62 13.98
N GLN A 209 13.64 5.07 14.86
CA GLN A 209 15.01 4.66 14.51
C GLN A 209 15.01 3.41 13.62
N ALA A 210 14.23 2.37 13.99
CA ALA A 210 14.13 1.14 13.21
C ALA A 210 13.63 1.40 11.79
N LEU A 211 12.62 2.24 11.61
CA LEU A 211 12.09 2.60 10.29
C LEU A 211 13.13 3.34 9.43
N ARG A 212 13.98 4.19 10.02
CA ARG A 212 15.09 4.83 9.29
C ARG A 212 16.15 3.83 8.83
N ILE A 213 16.39 2.77 9.59
CA ILE A 213 17.35 1.72 9.20
C ILE A 213 16.78 0.86 8.07
N CYS A 214 15.45 0.76 7.96
CA CYS A 214 14.77 0.00 6.91
C CYS A 214 14.68 0.73 5.56
N LEU A 215 14.90 2.04 5.53
CA LEU A 215 14.87 2.89 4.34
C LEU A 215 16.27 3.04 3.73
#